data_126586db63f614631f2556a790b35c6e
#
_entry.id   126586db63f614631f2556a790b35c6e
#
_cell.length_a   1.000
_cell.length_b   1.000
_cell.length_c   1.000
_cell.angle_alpha   90.00
_cell.angle_beta   90.00
_cell.angle_gamma   90.00
#
_symmetry.space_group_name_H-M   'P 1'
#
loop_
_entity.id
_entity.type
_entity.pdbx_description
1 polymer ?
#
loop_
_entity_poly.entity_id
_entity_poly.type
_entity_poly.pdbx_seq_one_letter_code
_entity_poly.pdbx_strand_id
1 'polypeptide(L)'
;MIQGALHCDDTQRTLEGIQSLGAKVQVKKTRTISSGIRRPTTSNRSIDCGESGATLRFLTAISSASLKTIRLSCSRRLANRPLEPLVKAINSLGASAHAISDARGLEVLVKGPLRGGEVTLWGDISSQFISGLLFAAPLAIRDVTIKAEGALESRPYVKMSIDVLKKHGISIEESNGKFRVPAPQEFVPASHKVPGDFSSAAFLIAATGTVGDEITISGLGPYEFEPDSAILKLAPEIGLEVQQNGNSLTIAKRELDGFQFDASNNPDLVPPLETIGCFADGSSEIRGVKRLVYKESNRLQTLPTELAKMGAKIHAEDDMIKIEGSRELVGSALDSHDDHRVAMACAAASLGARGESIIHNSEAVSKSYPKFFQDLARLGVQLSVE
;
A
#
# COMPACT_ATOMS: atom_id res chain seq x y z
N MET A 1 -6.94 -3.26 -21.12
CA MET A 1 -7.55 -4.43 -20.45
C MET A 1 -6.71 -4.81 -19.24
N ILE A 2 -7.33 -5.07 -18.09
CA ILE A 2 -6.65 -5.49 -16.85
C ILE A 2 -7.18 -6.88 -16.49
N GLN A 3 -6.31 -7.85 -16.27
CA GLN A 3 -6.62 -9.20 -15.81
C GLN A 3 -6.10 -9.39 -14.39
N GLY A 4 -6.84 -10.12 -13.55
CA GLY A 4 -6.43 -10.42 -12.17
C GLY A 4 -6.51 -9.24 -11.22
N ALA A 5 -7.27 -8.18 -11.55
CA ALA A 5 -7.48 -7.07 -10.62
C ALA A 5 -8.16 -7.56 -9.34
N LEU A 6 -7.64 -7.16 -8.20
CA LEU A 6 -8.25 -7.40 -6.90
C LEU A 6 -9.55 -6.59 -6.80
N HIS A 7 -10.58 -7.19 -6.22
CA HIS A 7 -11.82 -6.51 -5.84
C HIS A 7 -11.83 -6.33 -4.32
N CYS A 8 -11.48 -5.15 -3.88
CA CYS A 8 -11.44 -4.72 -2.47
C CYS A 8 -11.91 -3.26 -2.38
N ASP A 9 -12.06 -2.74 -1.17
CA ASP A 9 -12.58 -1.39 -0.97
C ASP A 9 -11.73 -0.33 -1.68
N ASP A 10 -10.41 -0.40 -1.59
CA ASP A 10 -9.49 0.56 -2.22
C ASP A 10 -9.62 0.56 -3.75
N THR A 11 -9.68 -0.61 -4.37
CA THR A 11 -9.82 -0.71 -5.83
C THR A 11 -11.20 -0.31 -6.32
N GLN A 12 -12.24 -0.60 -5.55
CA GLN A 12 -13.60 -0.20 -5.85
C GLN A 12 -13.74 1.33 -5.85
N ARG A 13 -13.19 2.02 -4.83
CA ARG A 13 -13.15 3.49 -4.79
C ARG A 13 -12.41 4.08 -5.98
N THR A 14 -11.30 3.45 -6.39
CA THR A 14 -10.57 3.88 -7.59
C THR A 14 -11.41 3.73 -8.86
N LEU A 15 -12.10 2.60 -9.04
CA LEU A 15 -12.99 2.35 -10.20
C LEU A 15 -14.11 3.38 -10.27
N GLU A 16 -14.80 3.63 -9.16
CA GLU A 16 -15.88 4.63 -9.07
C GLU A 16 -15.35 6.03 -9.35
N GLY A 17 -14.15 6.35 -8.83
CA GLY A 17 -13.51 7.63 -9.05
C GLY A 17 -13.16 7.89 -10.50
N ILE A 18 -12.54 6.94 -11.21
CA ILE A 18 -12.22 7.11 -12.64
C ILE A 18 -13.47 7.17 -13.52
N GLN A 19 -14.54 6.44 -13.16
CA GLN A 19 -15.84 6.56 -13.84
C GLN A 19 -16.43 7.95 -13.64
N SER A 20 -16.33 8.50 -12.44
CA SER A 20 -16.79 9.87 -12.14
C SER A 20 -15.98 10.93 -12.92
N LEU A 21 -14.72 10.64 -13.26
CA LEU A 21 -13.87 11.45 -14.11
C LEU A 21 -14.18 11.27 -15.62
N GLY A 22 -15.10 10.38 -15.99
CA GLY A 22 -15.60 10.18 -17.34
C GLY A 22 -15.08 8.92 -18.04
N ALA A 23 -14.25 8.11 -17.42
CA ALA A 23 -13.82 6.83 -18.00
C ALA A 23 -15.00 5.85 -18.07
N LYS A 24 -15.06 5.04 -19.13
CA LYS A 24 -16.01 3.94 -19.23
C LYS A 24 -15.35 2.66 -18.76
N VAL A 25 -15.90 2.04 -17.72
CA VAL A 25 -15.34 0.82 -17.12
C VAL A 25 -16.37 -0.31 -17.22
N GLN A 26 -15.92 -1.48 -17.66
CA GLN A 26 -16.68 -2.72 -17.67
C GLN A 26 -15.93 -3.77 -16.84
N VAL A 27 -16.48 -4.15 -15.71
CA VAL A 27 -15.96 -5.22 -14.86
C VAL A 27 -16.58 -6.54 -15.28
N LYS A 28 -15.73 -7.54 -15.60
CA LYS A 28 -16.12 -8.92 -15.88
C LYS A 28 -15.40 -9.82 -14.87
N LYS A 29 -15.87 -11.05 -14.68
CA LYS A 29 -15.39 -11.99 -13.65
C LYS A 29 -13.84 -12.09 -13.55
N THR A 30 -13.13 -12.04 -14.68
CA THR A 30 -11.66 -12.24 -14.73
C THR A 30 -10.90 -11.06 -15.31
N ARG A 31 -11.59 -10.01 -15.75
CA ARG A 31 -10.97 -8.87 -16.43
C ARG A 31 -11.76 -7.59 -16.28
N THR A 32 -11.06 -6.48 -16.19
CA THR A 32 -11.63 -5.14 -16.26
C THR A 32 -11.18 -4.47 -17.55
N ILE A 33 -12.11 -3.88 -18.28
CA ILE A 33 -11.84 -3.13 -19.50
C ILE A 33 -12.19 -1.68 -19.22
N SER A 34 -11.23 -0.78 -19.42
CA SER A 34 -11.44 0.64 -19.31
C SER A 34 -11.17 1.31 -20.65
N SER A 35 -12.06 2.22 -21.05
CA SER A 35 -11.83 3.17 -22.12
C SER A 35 -11.50 4.52 -21.49
N GLY A 36 -10.30 4.99 -21.75
CA GLY A 36 -9.80 6.25 -21.22
C GLY A 36 -10.47 7.46 -21.89
N ILE A 37 -10.17 8.61 -21.34
CA ILE A 37 -10.59 9.93 -21.83
C ILE A 37 -9.36 10.82 -22.00
N ARG A 38 -9.41 11.79 -22.92
CA ARG A 38 -8.27 12.70 -23.16
C ARG A 38 -7.98 13.61 -21.97
N ARG A 39 -9.00 14.04 -21.24
CA ARG A 39 -8.88 14.88 -20.04
C ARG A 39 -9.96 14.52 -19.03
N PRO A 40 -9.65 14.56 -17.73
CA PRO A 40 -10.64 14.37 -16.68
C PRO A 40 -11.78 15.38 -16.81
N THR A 41 -13.00 14.89 -16.71
CA THR A 41 -14.23 15.69 -16.68
C THR A 41 -15.02 15.30 -15.45
N THR A 42 -16.02 16.08 -15.07
CA THR A 42 -16.86 15.74 -13.92
C THR A 42 -18.33 15.83 -14.29
N SER A 43 -19.12 14.95 -13.66
CA SER A 43 -20.59 14.98 -13.68
C SER A 43 -21.20 15.87 -12.60
N ASN A 44 -20.45 16.78 -11.97
CA ASN A 44 -20.83 17.64 -10.83
C ASN A 44 -21.05 16.89 -9.50
N ARG A 45 -20.66 15.61 -9.40
CA ARG A 45 -20.70 14.86 -8.14
C ARG A 45 -19.34 14.87 -7.47
N SER A 46 -19.32 14.82 -6.14
CA SER A 46 -18.11 14.56 -5.38
C SER A 46 -17.65 13.12 -5.63
N ILE A 47 -16.33 12.93 -5.76
CA ILE A 47 -15.70 11.61 -5.83
C ILE A 47 -15.40 11.20 -4.40
N ASP A 48 -16.09 10.17 -3.91
CA ASP A 48 -15.85 9.63 -2.58
C ASP A 48 -14.68 8.63 -2.62
N CYS A 49 -13.55 9.01 -2.02
CA CYS A 49 -12.36 8.16 -1.89
C CYS A 49 -12.42 7.24 -0.66
N GLY A 50 -13.42 7.37 0.22
CA GLY A 50 -13.56 6.57 1.43
C GLY A 50 -12.30 6.60 2.31
N GLU A 51 -11.74 5.43 2.58
CA GLU A 51 -10.48 5.23 3.31
C GLU A 51 -9.26 5.03 2.38
N SER A 52 -9.45 5.09 1.05
CA SER A 52 -8.39 4.81 0.08
C SER A 52 -7.43 5.97 -0.10
N GLY A 53 -6.27 5.91 0.55
CA GLY A 53 -5.22 6.92 0.42
C GLY A 53 -4.64 7.01 -0.99
N ALA A 54 -4.52 5.88 -1.69
CA ALA A 54 -4.04 5.85 -3.08
C ALA A 54 -5.05 6.53 -4.01
N THR A 55 -6.34 6.19 -3.90
CA THR A 55 -7.40 6.82 -4.69
C THR A 55 -7.42 8.34 -4.49
N LEU A 56 -7.42 8.80 -3.23
CA LEU A 56 -7.43 10.23 -2.93
C LEU A 56 -6.23 10.95 -3.57
N ARG A 57 -5.02 10.45 -3.38
CA ARG A 57 -3.80 11.12 -3.85
C ARG A 57 -3.66 11.09 -5.37
N PHE A 58 -3.92 9.95 -5.99
CA PHE A 58 -3.80 9.82 -7.45
C PHE A 58 -4.87 10.60 -8.18
N LEU A 59 -6.13 10.51 -7.74
CA LEU A 59 -7.22 11.26 -8.39
C LEU A 59 -7.13 12.76 -8.11
N THR A 60 -6.62 13.20 -6.96
CA THR A 60 -6.32 14.62 -6.71
C THR A 60 -5.31 15.13 -7.74
N ALA A 61 -4.21 14.41 -7.96
CA ALA A 61 -3.20 14.81 -8.94
C ALA A 61 -3.77 14.80 -10.37
N ILE A 62 -4.42 13.72 -10.80
CA ILE A 62 -5.03 13.59 -12.14
C ILE A 62 -6.07 14.67 -12.38
N SER A 63 -6.87 15.04 -11.37
CA SER A 63 -7.89 16.08 -11.45
C SER A 63 -7.31 17.46 -11.79
N SER A 64 -6.03 17.70 -11.50
CA SER A 64 -5.33 18.95 -11.86
C SER A 64 -5.23 19.19 -13.37
N ALA A 65 -5.45 18.18 -14.19
CA ALA A 65 -5.53 18.34 -15.64
C ALA A 65 -6.93 18.74 -16.15
N SER A 66 -7.95 18.78 -15.29
CA SER A 66 -9.33 19.13 -15.64
C SER A 66 -9.52 20.64 -15.77
N LEU A 67 -10.26 21.09 -16.79
CA LEU A 67 -10.66 22.49 -16.91
C LEU A 67 -11.88 22.84 -16.02
N LYS A 68 -12.56 21.83 -15.49
CA LYS A 68 -13.68 22.00 -14.54
C LYS A 68 -13.18 21.72 -13.13
N THR A 69 -13.84 22.33 -12.14
CA THR A 69 -13.58 21.99 -10.73
C THR A 69 -14.05 20.58 -10.45
N ILE A 70 -13.14 19.75 -9.96
CA ILE A 70 -13.41 18.40 -9.48
C ILE A 70 -13.35 18.44 -7.95
N ARG A 71 -14.33 17.80 -7.32
CA ARG A 71 -14.48 17.68 -5.89
C ARG A 71 -14.20 16.23 -5.49
N LEU A 72 -13.28 16.03 -4.56
CA LEU A 72 -13.00 14.74 -3.94
C LEU A 72 -13.29 14.84 -2.45
N SER A 73 -13.74 13.75 -1.85
CA SER A 73 -13.96 13.64 -0.41
C SER A 73 -13.39 12.35 0.14
N CYS A 74 -13.03 12.34 1.42
CA CYS A 74 -12.62 11.13 2.11
C CYS A 74 -13.07 11.17 3.58
N SER A 75 -12.97 10.02 4.25
CA SER A 75 -13.32 9.87 5.65
C SER A 75 -12.45 10.73 6.57
N ARG A 76 -12.94 10.95 7.79
CA ARG A 76 -12.20 11.65 8.85
C ARG A 76 -10.85 10.99 9.17
N ARG A 77 -10.77 9.66 9.12
CA ARG A 77 -9.54 8.93 9.39
C ARG A 77 -8.49 9.21 8.32
N LEU A 78 -8.85 9.12 7.05
CA LEU A 78 -7.94 9.43 5.95
C LEU A 78 -7.58 10.92 5.91
N ALA A 79 -8.44 11.80 6.37
CA ALA A 79 -8.19 13.24 6.49
C ALA A 79 -7.00 13.58 7.41
N ASN A 80 -6.70 12.73 8.39
CA ASN A 80 -5.55 12.91 9.29
C ASN A 80 -4.20 12.56 8.65
N ARG A 81 -4.22 11.93 7.47
CA ARG A 81 -2.99 11.57 6.74
C ARG A 81 -2.52 12.73 5.86
N PRO A 82 -1.20 12.91 5.69
CA PRO A 82 -0.67 14.03 4.89
C PRO A 82 -1.23 14.06 3.45
N LEU A 83 -1.70 15.23 3.04
CA LEU A 83 -2.09 15.53 1.65
C LEU A 83 -1.56 16.91 1.21
N GLU A 84 -1.26 17.78 2.18
CA GLU A 84 -0.85 19.16 1.92
C GLU A 84 0.36 19.27 0.97
N PRO A 85 1.42 18.43 1.06
CA PRO A 85 2.54 18.51 0.13
C PRO A 85 2.12 18.32 -1.34
N LEU A 86 1.15 17.43 -1.61
CA LEU A 86 0.62 17.23 -2.94
C LEU A 86 -0.20 18.44 -3.42
N VAL A 87 -1.02 19.02 -2.54
CA VAL A 87 -1.82 20.22 -2.83
C VAL A 87 -0.90 21.40 -3.17
N LYS A 88 0.15 21.63 -2.38
CA LYS A 88 1.16 22.66 -2.66
C LYS A 88 1.87 22.43 -4.01
N ALA A 89 2.24 21.19 -4.30
CA ALA A 89 2.90 20.83 -5.55
C ALA A 89 2.01 21.11 -6.77
N ILE A 90 0.73 20.74 -6.70
CA ILE A 90 -0.25 21.03 -7.76
C ILE A 90 -0.39 22.53 -8.00
N ASN A 91 -0.47 23.34 -6.94
CA ASN A 91 -0.54 24.79 -7.02
C ASN A 91 0.73 25.40 -7.64
N SER A 92 1.91 24.89 -7.25
CA SER A 92 3.21 25.32 -7.82
C SER A 92 3.32 24.99 -9.31
N LEU A 93 2.68 23.92 -9.77
CA LEU A 93 2.60 23.54 -11.19
C LEU A 93 1.50 24.28 -11.95
N GLY A 94 0.84 25.27 -11.32
CA GLY A 94 -0.05 26.24 -11.96
C GLY A 94 -1.51 25.79 -12.14
N ALA A 95 -1.91 24.70 -11.50
CA ALA A 95 -3.32 24.37 -11.28
C ALA A 95 -3.80 24.99 -9.95
N SER A 96 -5.05 24.78 -9.57
CA SER A 96 -5.60 25.23 -8.30
C SER A 96 -6.10 24.03 -7.49
N ALA A 97 -5.58 23.84 -6.30
CA ALA A 97 -6.02 22.80 -5.38
C ALA A 97 -6.18 23.37 -3.96
N HIS A 98 -7.29 23.03 -3.31
CA HIS A 98 -7.59 23.43 -1.94
C HIS A 98 -8.16 22.26 -1.18
N ALA A 99 -7.65 22.03 0.02
CA ALA A 99 -8.12 21.00 0.93
C ALA A 99 -8.79 21.66 2.15
N ILE A 100 -10.00 21.21 2.47
CA ILE A 100 -10.82 21.73 3.56
C ILE A 100 -11.23 20.56 4.44
N SER A 101 -10.82 20.57 5.70
CA SER A 101 -11.23 19.56 6.69
C SER A 101 -12.41 20.04 7.50
N ASP A 102 -13.38 19.16 7.72
CA ASP A 102 -14.51 19.39 8.63
C ASP A 102 -14.76 18.14 9.52
N ALA A 103 -15.84 18.15 10.29
CA ALA A 103 -16.20 17.06 11.19
C ALA A 103 -16.50 15.73 10.45
N ARG A 104 -16.80 15.78 9.14
CA ARG A 104 -17.13 14.60 8.31
C ARG A 104 -15.90 14.00 7.65
N GLY A 105 -14.83 14.77 7.48
CA GLY A 105 -13.59 14.34 6.83
C GLY A 105 -12.88 15.47 6.10
N LEU A 106 -12.30 15.14 4.94
CA LEU A 106 -11.59 16.09 4.08
C LEU A 106 -12.31 16.21 2.73
N GLU A 107 -12.49 17.44 2.28
CA GLU A 107 -12.88 17.75 0.92
C GLU A 107 -11.71 18.42 0.19
N VAL A 108 -11.46 17.98 -1.05
CA VAL A 108 -10.43 18.56 -1.91
C VAL A 108 -11.07 19.09 -3.19
N LEU A 109 -10.88 20.36 -3.46
CA LEU A 109 -11.32 21.03 -4.68
C LEU A 109 -10.12 21.23 -5.61
N VAL A 110 -10.18 20.67 -6.80
CA VAL A 110 -9.08 20.75 -7.77
C VAL A 110 -9.58 21.28 -9.10
N LYS A 111 -8.86 22.23 -9.68
CA LYS A 111 -9.14 22.80 -11.01
C LYS A 111 -7.84 23.06 -11.75
N GLY A 112 -7.74 22.56 -12.96
CA GLY A 112 -6.67 22.84 -13.90
C GLY A 112 -6.88 24.10 -14.73
N PRO A 113 -6.06 24.27 -15.78
CA PRO A 113 -5.16 23.27 -16.33
C PRO A 113 -3.85 23.18 -15.53
N LEU A 114 -3.28 21.98 -15.46
CA LEU A 114 -1.91 21.79 -14.98
C LEU A 114 -0.96 22.42 -16.00
N ARG A 115 -0.26 23.50 -15.60
CA ARG A 115 0.58 24.25 -16.53
C ARG A 115 1.93 23.60 -16.76
N GLY A 116 2.49 22.93 -15.75
CA GLY A 116 3.81 22.34 -15.74
C GLY A 116 4.86 23.26 -15.14
N GLY A 117 6.09 22.81 -15.11
CA GLY A 117 7.22 23.47 -14.44
C GLY A 117 7.97 22.51 -13.52
N GLU A 118 8.64 23.05 -12.52
CA GLU A 118 9.43 22.29 -11.57
C GLU A 118 8.81 22.34 -10.17
N VAL A 119 8.82 21.22 -9.46
CA VAL A 119 8.36 21.10 -8.08
C VAL A 119 9.26 20.17 -7.30
N THR A 120 9.45 20.49 -6.02
CA THR A 120 10.22 19.68 -5.06
C THR A 120 9.24 19.07 -4.03
N LEU A 121 9.41 17.79 -3.77
CA LEU A 121 8.69 17.04 -2.74
C LEU A 121 9.70 16.33 -1.83
N TRP A 122 9.41 16.31 -0.53
CA TRP A 122 10.16 15.48 0.41
C TRP A 122 9.91 14.00 0.14
N GLY A 123 11.00 13.23 -0.06
CA GLY A 123 10.92 11.83 -0.46
C GLY A 123 10.51 10.87 0.67
N ASP A 124 10.57 11.32 1.91
CA ASP A 124 10.33 10.53 3.13
C ASP A 124 8.88 10.54 3.63
N ILE A 125 7.99 11.36 3.02
CA ILE A 125 6.58 11.44 3.48
C ILE A 125 5.72 10.40 2.79
N SER A 126 5.66 10.41 1.45
CA SER A 126 4.86 9.46 0.68
C SER A 126 5.27 9.41 -0.79
N SER A 127 5.68 8.24 -1.26
CA SER A 127 5.91 7.96 -2.69
C SER A 127 4.67 8.18 -3.56
N GLN A 128 3.46 8.11 -2.98
CA GLN A 128 2.20 8.32 -3.70
C GLN A 128 2.03 9.75 -4.22
N PHE A 129 2.68 10.75 -3.60
CA PHE A 129 2.67 12.12 -4.13
C PHE A 129 3.42 12.21 -5.44
N ILE A 130 4.61 11.58 -5.51
CA ILE A 130 5.41 11.53 -6.73
C ILE A 130 4.67 10.72 -7.80
N SER A 131 4.17 9.53 -7.47
CA SER A 131 3.39 8.70 -8.40
C SER A 131 2.15 9.42 -8.93
N GLY A 132 1.40 10.10 -8.06
CA GLY A 132 0.24 10.89 -8.46
C GLY A 132 0.59 11.99 -9.46
N LEU A 133 1.67 12.75 -9.20
CA LEU A 133 2.12 13.79 -10.13
C LEU A 133 2.64 13.19 -11.44
N LEU A 134 3.34 12.04 -11.42
CA LEU A 134 3.76 11.32 -12.62
C LEU A 134 2.57 10.92 -13.50
N PHE A 135 1.43 10.52 -12.91
CA PHE A 135 0.20 10.22 -13.67
C PHE A 135 -0.43 11.47 -14.29
N ALA A 136 -0.32 12.63 -13.64
CA ALA A 136 -0.90 13.88 -14.12
C ALA A 136 0.01 14.61 -15.13
N ALA A 137 1.32 14.50 -14.98
CA ALA A 137 2.33 15.24 -15.72
C ALA A 137 2.20 15.13 -17.27
N PRO A 138 1.91 13.95 -17.87
CA PRO A 138 1.73 13.84 -19.31
C PRO A 138 0.60 14.70 -19.87
N LEU A 139 -0.37 15.09 -19.01
CA LEU A 139 -1.54 15.90 -19.37
C LEU A 139 -1.31 17.40 -19.19
N ALA A 140 -0.13 17.82 -18.72
CA ALA A 140 0.23 19.21 -18.52
C ALA A 140 0.40 19.95 -19.85
N ILE A 141 0.42 21.30 -19.79
CA ILE A 141 0.63 22.15 -20.98
C ILE A 141 2.09 22.13 -21.44
N ARG A 142 3.03 22.03 -20.47
CA ARG A 142 4.48 21.97 -20.72
C ARG A 142 5.12 21.00 -19.73
N ASP A 143 6.37 20.66 -19.98
CA ASP A 143 7.15 19.72 -19.19
C ASP A 143 6.98 19.89 -17.67
N VAL A 144 6.93 18.77 -16.97
CA VAL A 144 6.90 18.71 -15.50
C VAL A 144 8.18 18.06 -15.03
N THR A 145 8.84 18.70 -14.07
CA THR A 145 9.98 18.14 -13.37
C THR A 145 9.67 18.02 -11.90
N ILE A 146 9.74 16.79 -11.39
CA ILE A 146 9.53 16.46 -9.98
C ILE A 146 10.88 16.14 -9.37
N LYS A 147 11.28 16.83 -8.32
CA LYS A 147 12.49 16.56 -7.53
C LYS A 147 12.11 15.94 -6.21
N ALA A 148 12.66 14.78 -5.89
CA ALA A 148 12.61 14.23 -4.55
C ALA A 148 13.77 14.83 -3.75
N GLU A 149 13.46 15.50 -2.66
CA GLU A 149 14.44 16.03 -1.70
C GLU A 149 14.60 15.05 -0.54
N GLY A 150 15.83 14.85 -0.08
CA GLY A 150 16.16 13.84 0.91
C GLY A 150 16.17 12.42 0.35
N ALA A 151 16.05 11.44 1.25
CA ALA A 151 15.95 10.04 0.86
C ALA A 151 14.59 9.77 0.21
N LEU A 152 14.59 9.20 -0.99
CA LEU A 152 13.34 8.74 -1.62
C LEU A 152 12.98 7.36 -1.07
N GLU A 153 12.19 7.35 -0.02
CA GLU A 153 11.64 6.13 0.55
C GLU A 153 10.53 5.54 -0.35
N SER A 154 10.36 4.23 -0.29
CA SER A 154 9.45 3.51 -1.21
C SER A 154 9.72 3.78 -2.69
N ARG A 155 10.97 4.00 -3.07
CA ARG A 155 11.38 4.18 -4.47
C ARG A 155 10.88 3.06 -5.39
N PRO A 156 10.85 1.78 -4.99
CA PRO A 156 10.33 0.71 -5.83
C PRO A 156 8.87 0.93 -6.26
N TYR A 157 8.02 1.53 -5.43
CA TYR A 157 6.62 1.85 -5.79
C TYR A 157 6.53 3.00 -6.82
N VAL A 158 7.45 3.98 -6.75
CA VAL A 158 7.56 5.01 -7.80
C VAL A 158 7.99 4.37 -9.11
N LYS A 159 8.97 3.45 -9.08
CA LYS A 159 9.41 2.70 -10.24
C LYS A 159 8.27 1.90 -10.87
N MET A 160 7.46 1.20 -10.08
CA MET A 160 6.27 0.51 -10.56
C MET A 160 5.33 1.46 -11.32
N SER A 161 5.09 2.67 -10.80
CA SER A 161 4.29 3.69 -11.48
C SER A 161 4.89 4.11 -12.82
N ILE A 162 6.22 4.30 -12.86
CA ILE A 162 6.96 4.64 -14.09
C ILE A 162 6.84 3.51 -15.12
N ASP A 163 6.99 2.26 -14.71
CA ASP A 163 6.93 1.09 -15.61
C ASP A 163 5.53 0.94 -16.23
N VAL A 164 4.47 1.18 -15.44
CA VAL A 164 3.10 1.23 -15.96
C VAL A 164 2.94 2.37 -16.96
N LEU A 165 3.42 3.58 -16.68
CA LEU A 165 3.36 4.73 -17.58
C LEU A 165 4.13 4.47 -18.88
N LYS A 166 5.33 3.91 -18.83
CA LYS A 166 6.13 3.52 -20.00
C LYS A 166 5.39 2.51 -20.89
N LYS A 167 4.68 1.55 -20.27
CA LYS A 167 3.85 0.59 -21.01
C LYS A 167 2.69 1.25 -21.76
N HIS A 168 2.25 2.42 -21.29
CA HIS A 168 1.28 3.28 -21.96
C HIS A 168 1.92 4.32 -22.89
N GLY A 169 3.21 4.18 -23.25
CA GLY A 169 3.90 5.04 -24.19
C GLY A 169 4.40 6.36 -23.62
N ILE A 170 4.33 6.55 -22.31
CA ILE A 170 4.77 7.79 -21.67
C ILE A 170 6.29 7.76 -21.45
N SER A 171 6.97 8.78 -21.94
CA SER A 171 8.38 9.02 -21.73
C SER A 171 8.64 9.74 -20.41
N ILE A 172 9.54 9.20 -19.60
CA ILE A 172 9.98 9.76 -18.32
C ILE A 172 11.49 9.61 -18.25
N GLU A 173 12.17 10.72 -18.01
CA GLU A 173 13.61 10.79 -17.76
C GLU A 173 13.84 10.78 -16.26
N GLU A 174 14.59 9.80 -15.76
CA GLU A 174 14.94 9.66 -14.34
C GLU A 174 16.44 9.84 -14.14
N SER A 175 16.83 10.73 -13.23
CA SER A 175 18.21 10.93 -12.83
C SER A 175 18.28 11.48 -11.41
N ASN A 176 19.00 10.81 -10.51
CA ASN A 176 19.31 11.28 -9.15
C ASN A 176 18.09 11.81 -8.37
N GLY A 177 16.99 11.06 -8.32
CA GLY A 177 15.75 11.46 -7.62
C GLY A 177 14.97 12.57 -8.32
N LYS A 178 15.35 12.92 -9.55
CA LYS A 178 14.66 13.87 -10.42
C LYS A 178 13.94 13.12 -11.54
N PHE A 179 12.67 13.43 -11.73
CA PHE A 179 11.80 12.84 -12.75
C PHE A 179 11.34 13.95 -13.68
N ARG A 180 11.78 13.95 -14.92
CA ARG A 180 11.30 14.86 -15.96
C ARG A 180 10.33 14.14 -16.86
N VAL A 181 9.15 14.70 -17.01
CA VAL A 181 8.08 14.20 -17.89
C VAL A 181 7.85 15.27 -18.96
N PRO A 182 8.30 15.03 -20.21
CA PRO A 182 7.91 15.89 -21.32
C PRO A 182 6.38 15.94 -21.43
N ALA A 183 5.83 17.10 -21.76
CA ALA A 183 4.38 17.27 -21.90
C ALA A 183 4.05 18.31 -22.99
N PRO A 184 2.90 18.15 -23.67
CA PRO A 184 1.91 17.09 -23.49
C PRO A 184 2.33 15.75 -24.14
N GLN A 185 1.82 14.63 -23.60
CA GLN A 185 1.97 13.30 -24.17
C GLN A 185 0.61 12.60 -24.30
N GLU A 186 0.50 11.65 -25.21
CA GLU A 186 -0.69 10.83 -25.43
C GLU A 186 -0.47 9.42 -24.90
N PHE A 187 -1.45 8.91 -24.14
CA PHE A 187 -1.44 7.54 -23.65
C PHE A 187 -1.88 6.59 -24.73
N VAL A 188 -1.14 5.51 -24.93
CA VAL A 188 -1.54 4.40 -25.78
C VAL A 188 -2.22 3.29 -24.98
N PRO A 189 -3.21 2.59 -25.56
CA PRO A 189 -3.85 1.46 -24.90
C PRO A 189 -2.85 0.33 -24.61
N ALA A 190 -2.94 -0.23 -23.39
CA ALA A 190 -2.14 -1.39 -23.00
C ALA A 190 -2.98 -2.44 -22.27
N SER A 191 -2.46 -3.67 -22.22
CA SER A 191 -3.01 -4.76 -21.43
C SER A 191 -2.10 -5.09 -20.27
N HIS A 192 -2.71 -5.30 -19.10
CA HIS A 192 -2.00 -5.64 -17.87
C HIS A 192 -2.54 -6.94 -17.30
N LYS A 193 -1.64 -7.76 -16.82
CA LYS A 193 -1.94 -8.85 -15.88
C LYS A 193 -1.41 -8.40 -14.53
N VAL A 194 -2.28 -8.26 -13.55
CA VAL A 194 -1.90 -7.90 -12.18
C VAL A 194 -1.31 -9.17 -11.55
N PRO A 195 -0.08 -9.13 -11.05
CA PRO A 195 0.51 -10.25 -10.33
C PRO A 195 -0.15 -10.43 -8.97
N GLY A 196 0.20 -11.52 -8.27
CA GLY A 196 -0.14 -11.67 -6.86
C GLY A 196 0.58 -10.63 -6.01
N ASP A 197 -0.04 -10.24 -4.91
CA ASP A 197 0.41 -9.17 -4.02
C ASP A 197 1.30 -9.74 -2.90
N PHE A 198 2.59 -9.39 -2.91
CA PHE A 198 3.53 -9.79 -1.86
C PHE A 198 3.24 -9.14 -0.51
N SER A 199 2.66 -7.96 -0.47
CA SER A 199 2.26 -7.33 0.79
C SER A 199 1.21 -8.18 1.51
N SER A 200 0.25 -8.76 0.76
CA SER A 200 -0.75 -9.68 1.29
C SER A 200 -0.16 -11.07 1.59
N ALA A 201 0.66 -11.60 0.69
CA ALA A 201 1.31 -12.91 0.86
C ALA A 201 2.21 -12.95 2.09
N ALA A 202 2.84 -11.83 2.47
CA ALA A 202 3.70 -11.73 3.64
C ALA A 202 3.00 -12.12 4.95
N PHE A 203 1.68 -11.91 5.05
CA PHE A 203 0.92 -12.35 6.23
C PHE A 203 0.69 -13.87 6.27
N LEU A 204 0.56 -14.52 5.10
CA LEU A 204 0.51 -15.97 5.02
C LEU A 204 1.89 -16.57 5.30
N ILE A 205 2.96 -15.91 4.86
CA ILE A 205 4.35 -16.28 5.18
C ILE A 205 4.59 -16.15 6.69
N ALA A 206 4.12 -15.07 7.31
CA ALA A 206 4.21 -14.88 8.75
C ALA A 206 3.42 -15.96 9.50
N ALA A 207 2.20 -16.26 9.08
CA ALA A 207 1.39 -17.34 9.65
C ALA A 207 2.13 -18.69 9.58
N THR A 208 2.77 -19.02 8.44
CA THR A 208 3.59 -20.22 8.32
C THR A 208 4.77 -20.21 9.31
N GLY A 209 5.43 -19.06 9.44
CA GLY A 209 6.51 -18.87 10.43
C GLY A 209 6.06 -19.11 11.86
N THR A 210 4.84 -18.71 12.24
CA THR A 210 4.35 -18.89 13.61
C THR A 210 3.91 -20.34 13.90
N VAL A 211 3.19 -20.98 12.98
CA VAL A 211 2.61 -22.33 13.19
C VAL A 211 3.64 -23.45 12.97
N GLY A 212 4.53 -23.29 11.98
CA GLY A 212 5.61 -24.26 11.76
C GLY A 212 5.34 -25.34 10.73
N ASP A 213 4.44 -25.09 9.81
CA ASP A 213 4.11 -26.00 8.70
C ASP A 213 4.62 -25.47 7.36
N GLU A 214 4.15 -26.01 6.27
CA GLU A 214 4.48 -25.62 4.91
C GLU A 214 3.25 -25.04 4.20
N ILE A 215 3.46 -24.00 3.39
CA ILE A 215 2.41 -23.42 2.55
C ILE A 215 2.90 -23.26 1.11
N THR A 216 2.02 -23.52 0.14
CA THR A 216 2.26 -23.17 -1.27
C THR A 216 1.34 -22.03 -1.70
N ILE A 217 1.93 -20.90 -2.11
CA ILE A 217 1.22 -19.71 -2.58
C ILE A 217 1.41 -19.61 -4.10
N SER A 218 0.31 -19.63 -4.86
CA SER A 218 0.31 -19.55 -6.31
C SER A 218 -0.08 -18.17 -6.81
N GLY A 219 0.42 -17.82 -8.00
CA GLY A 219 0.07 -16.55 -8.66
C GLY A 219 1.00 -15.39 -8.31
N LEU A 220 1.99 -15.60 -7.45
CA LEU A 220 3.03 -14.63 -7.15
C LEU A 220 4.08 -14.65 -8.26
N GLY A 221 4.28 -13.55 -8.92
CA GLY A 221 5.38 -13.38 -9.90
C GLY A 221 4.94 -12.86 -11.27
N PRO A 222 5.88 -12.33 -12.08
CA PRO A 222 7.32 -12.21 -11.79
C PRO A 222 7.60 -11.16 -10.71
N TYR A 223 8.56 -11.45 -9.84
CA TYR A 223 8.83 -10.67 -8.61
C TYR A 223 9.54 -9.35 -8.81
N GLU A 224 10.15 -9.15 -9.98
CA GLU A 224 11.03 -8.02 -10.27
C GLU A 224 10.37 -6.65 -10.10
N PHE A 225 9.04 -6.62 -10.17
CA PHE A 225 8.24 -5.38 -10.10
C PHE A 225 7.48 -5.22 -8.78
N GLU A 226 7.54 -6.22 -7.88
CA GLU A 226 6.84 -6.20 -6.61
C GLU A 226 7.79 -5.81 -5.47
N PRO A 227 7.66 -4.61 -4.89
CA PRO A 227 8.58 -4.15 -3.86
C PRO A 227 8.69 -5.11 -2.67
N ASP A 228 7.56 -5.61 -2.18
CA ASP A 228 7.50 -6.45 -0.99
C ASP A 228 7.93 -7.90 -1.24
N SER A 229 8.31 -8.25 -2.48
CA SER A 229 9.07 -9.47 -2.76
C SER A 229 10.44 -9.50 -2.02
N ALA A 230 10.86 -8.37 -1.45
CA ALA A 230 12.03 -8.29 -0.58
C ALA A 230 11.99 -9.30 0.59
N ILE A 231 10.79 -9.68 1.05
CA ILE A 231 10.63 -10.74 2.08
C ILE A 231 11.29 -12.07 1.66
N LEU A 232 11.32 -12.39 0.36
CA LEU A 232 11.94 -13.63 -0.12
C LEU A 232 13.47 -13.63 0.03
N LYS A 233 14.10 -12.46 0.01
CA LYS A 233 15.53 -12.33 0.27
C LYS A 233 15.85 -12.45 1.75
N LEU A 234 14.96 -11.96 2.61
CA LEU A 234 15.08 -12.04 4.05
C LEU A 234 14.72 -13.44 4.58
N ALA A 235 13.82 -14.16 3.89
CA ALA A 235 13.28 -15.44 4.35
C ALA A 235 14.33 -16.46 4.82
N PRO A 236 15.45 -16.72 4.09
CA PRO A 236 16.48 -17.63 4.57
C PRO A 236 17.18 -17.16 5.86
N GLU A 237 17.35 -15.85 6.04
CA GLU A 237 17.99 -15.26 7.23
C GLU A 237 17.11 -15.40 8.47
N ILE A 238 15.79 -15.40 8.29
CA ILE A 238 14.83 -15.56 9.39
C ILE A 238 14.39 -17.01 9.62
N GLY A 239 15.04 -17.98 8.95
CA GLY A 239 14.75 -19.41 9.13
C GLY A 239 13.52 -19.91 8.38
N LEU A 240 13.19 -19.30 7.24
CA LEU A 240 12.19 -19.79 6.31
C LEU A 240 12.84 -20.33 5.04
N GLU A 241 12.53 -21.55 4.69
CA GLU A 241 12.93 -22.14 3.42
C GLU A 241 11.94 -21.73 2.32
N VAL A 242 12.46 -21.23 1.22
CA VAL A 242 11.64 -20.79 0.07
C VAL A 242 12.05 -21.59 -1.16
N GLN A 243 11.09 -22.30 -1.75
CA GLN A 243 11.26 -23.01 -3.01
C GLN A 243 10.34 -22.40 -4.07
N GLN A 244 10.95 -21.99 -5.18
CA GLN A 244 10.19 -21.44 -6.31
C GLN A 244 9.97 -22.49 -7.37
N ASN A 245 8.69 -22.71 -7.71
CA ASN A 245 8.28 -23.61 -8.80
C ASN A 245 7.40 -22.84 -9.79
N GLY A 246 8.03 -22.26 -10.82
CA GLY A 246 7.34 -21.45 -11.82
C GLY A 246 6.67 -20.21 -11.19
N ASN A 247 5.34 -20.18 -11.16
CA ASN A 247 4.55 -19.07 -10.62
C ASN A 247 4.01 -19.36 -9.20
N SER A 248 4.58 -20.33 -8.51
CA SER A 248 4.23 -20.72 -7.14
C SER A 248 5.46 -20.68 -6.25
N LEU A 249 5.24 -20.31 -5.00
CA LEU A 249 6.23 -20.34 -3.93
C LEU A 249 5.78 -21.32 -2.86
N THR A 250 6.66 -22.26 -2.52
CA THR A 250 6.48 -23.09 -1.33
C THR A 250 7.38 -22.53 -0.24
N ILE A 251 6.80 -22.24 0.91
CA ILE A 251 7.47 -21.70 2.09
C ILE A 251 7.30 -22.70 3.22
N ALA A 252 8.42 -23.11 3.83
CA ALA A 252 8.43 -24.00 4.97
C ALA A 252 9.20 -23.37 6.12
N LYS A 253 8.72 -23.54 7.35
CA LYS A 253 9.43 -23.09 8.56
C LYS A 253 10.58 -24.02 8.89
N ARG A 254 11.70 -23.40 9.25
CA ARG A 254 12.80 -24.01 10.01
C ARG A 254 12.81 -23.43 11.43
N GLU A 255 13.94 -23.36 12.08
CA GLU A 255 14.08 -22.56 13.30
C GLU A 255 14.10 -21.09 12.93
N LEU A 256 13.21 -20.30 13.55
CA LEU A 256 13.18 -18.86 13.30
C LEU A 256 14.28 -18.17 14.10
N ASP A 257 15.10 -17.40 13.42
CA ASP A 257 16.18 -16.59 13.97
C ASP A 257 15.83 -15.10 13.99
N GLY A 258 16.38 -14.38 14.97
CA GLY A 258 16.33 -12.93 15.00
C GLY A 258 17.02 -12.33 13.78
N PHE A 259 16.53 -11.16 13.32
CA PHE A 259 16.96 -10.58 12.06
C PHE A 259 17.08 -9.05 12.14
N GLN A 260 17.70 -8.47 11.11
CA GLN A 260 17.74 -7.03 10.88
C GLN A 260 17.10 -6.72 9.53
N PHE A 261 16.23 -5.68 9.47
CA PHE A 261 15.57 -5.28 8.25
C PHE A 261 15.46 -3.76 8.13
N ASP A 262 15.77 -3.22 6.95
CA ASP A 262 15.53 -1.82 6.58
C ASP A 262 14.22 -1.72 5.80
N ALA A 263 13.18 -1.19 6.46
CA ALA A 263 11.84 -1.03 5.92
C ALA A 263 11.63 0.26 5.10
N SER A 264 12.65 1.08 4.90
CA SER A 264 12.55 2.35 4.17
C SER A 264 11.90 2.19 2.79
N ASN A 265 12.14 1.07 2.11
CA ASN A 265 11.53 0.74 0.83
C ASN A 265 10.29 -0.16 0.92
N ASN A 266 10.07 -0.83 2.04
CA ASN A 266 9.08 -1.89 2.22
C ASN A 266 8.29 -1.74 3.53
N PRO A 267 7.64 -0.58 3.77
CA PRO A 267 6.98 -0.30 5.06
C PRO A 267 5.81 -1.24 5.35
N ASP A 268 5.29 -1.88 4.33
CA ASP A 268 4.15 -2.76 4.44
C ASP A 268 4.55 -4.20 4.82
N LEU A 269 5.86 -4.51 4.81
CA LEU A 269 6.41 -5.74 5.40
C LEU A 269 6.61 -5.63 6.92
N VAL A 270 6.57 -4.44 7.51
CA VAL A 270 6.81 -4.28 8.95
C VAL A 270 5.84 -5.10 9.79
N PRO A 271 4.51 -5.03 9.63
CA PRO A 271 3.58 -5.79 10.45
C PRO A 271 3.78 -7.32 10.40
N PRO A 272 3.92 -7.98 9.24
CA PRO A 272 4.21 -9.41 9.21
C PRO A 272 5.59 -9.76 9.79
N LEU A 273 6.61 -8.89 9.65
CA LEU A 273 7.93 -9.10 10.23
C LEU A 273 7.94 -8.91 11.76
N GLU A 274 7.17 -7.96 12.31
CA GLU A 274 6.95 -7.86 13.75
C GLU A 274 6.37 -9.15 14.31
N THR A 275 5.38 -9.72 13.61
CA THR A 275 4.80 -11.02 13.99
C THR A 275 5.85 -12.13 14.02
N ILE A 276 6.64 -12.27 12.94
CA ILE A 276 7.70 -13.30 12.88
C ILE A 276 8.73 -13.09 13.99
N GLY A 277 9.18 -11.85 14.20
CA GLY A 277 10.15 -11.49 15.22
C GLY A 277 9.73 -11.89 16.64
N CYS A 278 8.42 -11.85 16.95
CA CYS A 278 7.91 -12.28 18.24
C CYS A 278 8.12 -13.78 18.51
N PHE A 279 8.24 -14.61 17.47
CA PHE A 279 8.43 -16.06 17.56
C PHE A 279 9.86 -16.51 17.22
N ALA A 280 10.74 -15.59 16.85
CA ALA A 280 12.13 -15.87 16.52
C ALA A 280 12.98 -16.19 17.75
N ASP A 281 14.11 -16.84 17.57
CA ASP A 281 15.12 -16.97 18.61
C ASP A 281 16.05 -15.75 18.59
N GLY A 282 16.30 -15.16 19.75
CA GLY A 282 17.11 -13.95 19.86
C GLY A 282 16.32 -12.65 19.61
N SER A 283 16.98 -11.65 19.08
CA SER A 283 16.39 -10.31 18.89
C SER A 283 16.29 -9.92 17.41
N SER A 284 15.22 -9.23 17.07
CA SER A 284 15.03 -8.66 15.73
C SER A 284 15.00 -7.13 15.82
N GLU A 285 15.49 -6.47 14.76
CA GLU A 285 15.51 -5.02 14.65
C GLU A 285 15.01 -4.59 13.26
N ILE A 286 14.00 -3.72 13.24
CA ILE A 286 13.44 -3.16 12.00
C ILE A 286 13.64 -1.66 12.03
N ARG A 287 14.36 -1.12 11.04
CA ARG A 287 14.65 0.31 10.88
C ARG A 287 13.88 0.90 9.70
N GLY A 288 13.91 2.25 9.54
CA GLY A 288 13.22 2.94 8.45
C GLY A 288 11.69 2.93 8.63
N VAL A 289 11.23 3.00 9.87
CA VAL A 289 9.82 2.83 10.25
C VAL A 289 9.09 4.13 10.60
N LYS A 290 9.81 5.26 10.68
CA LYS A 290 9.29 6.57 11.13
C LYS A 290 7.96 6.96 10.48
N ARG A 291 7.77 6.72 9.19
CA ARG A 291 6.54 7.10 8.47
C ARG A 291 5.34 6.19 8.74
N LEU A 292 5.51 5.11 9.50
CA LEU A 292 4.40 4.24 9.89
C LEU A 292 3.36 4.96 10.78
N VAL A 293 3.73 6.07 11.38
CA VAL A 293 2.80 6.97 12.09
C VAL A 293 1.73 7.59 11.17
N TYR A 294 1.98 7.66 9.85
CA TYR A 294 1.08 8.25 8.85
C TYR A 294 0.26 7.21 8.07
N LYS A 295 0.23 5.97 8.51
CA LYS A 295 -0.54 4.89 7.89
C LYS A 295 -2.01 4.92 8.33
N GLU A 296 -2.74 3.84 8.11
CA GLU A 296 -4.16 3.69 8.47
C GLU A 296 -4.39 3.87 9.98
N SER A 297 -3.48 3.36 10.77
CA SER A 297 -3.29 3.64 12.20
C SER A 297 -1.85 4.11 12.42
N ASN A 298 -1.54 4.59 13.61
CA ASN A 298 -0.14 4.77 14.02
C ASN A 298 0.48 3.39 14.29
N ARG A 299 0.96 2.72 13.23
CA ARG A 299 1.47 1.33 13.31
C ARG A 299 2.66 1.18 14.26
N LEU A 300 3.43 2.24 14.53
CA LEU A 300 4.49 2.21 15.54
C LEU A 300 3.98 2.02 16.97
N GLN A 301 2.71 2.31 17.21
CA GLN A 301 2.08 2.18 18.52
C GLN A 301 1.05 1.07 18.54
N THR A 302 0.19 1.00 17.52
CA THR A 302 -0.95 0.08 17.52
C THR A 302 -0.52 -1.36 17.55
N LEU A 303 0.28 -1.82 16.59
CA LEU A 303 0.66 -3.24 16.52
C LEU A 303 1.56 -3.68 17.68
N PRO A 304 2.61 -2.94 18.07
CA PRO A 304 3.37 -3.27 19.27
C PRO A 304 2.51 -3.38 20.54
N THR A 305 1.53 -2.48 20.70
CA THR A 305 0.60 -2.53 21.84
C THR A 305 -0.25 -3.80 21.83
N GLU A 306 -0.77 -4.19 20.67
CA GLU A 306 -1.59 -5.40 20.56
C GLU A 306 -0.76 -6.67 20.78
N LEU A 307 0.43 -6.77 20.19
CA LEU A 307 1.33 -7.91 20.40
C LEU A 307 1.81 -8.00 21.86
N ALA A 308 2.01 -6.87 22.53
CA ALA A 308 2.38 -6.86 23.96
C ALA A 308 1.29 -7.46 24.87
N LYS A 309 -0.02 -7.34 24.51
CA LYS A 309 -1.12 -8.01 25.23
C LYS A 309 -0.97 -9.54 25.18
N MET A 310 -0.37 -10.07 24.12
CA MET A 310 -0.06 -11.49 23.97
C MET A 310 1.21 -11.92 24.70
N GLY A 311 1.93 -11.00 25.35
CA GLY A 311 3.19 -11.24 26.03
C GLY A 311 4.43 -10.99 25.17
N ALA A 312 4.31 -10.41 23.98
CA ALA A 312 5.47 -10.06 23.17
C ALA A 312 6.30 -8.95 23.84
N LYS A 313 7.61 -9.06 23.76
CA LYS A 313 8.56 -8.04 24.17
C LYS A 313 8.98 -7.22 22.96
N ILE A 314 8.20 -6.20 22.66
CA ILE A 314 8.37 -5.34 21.49
C ILE A 314 8.41 -3.89 21.92
N HIS A 315 9.35 -3.14 21.37
CA HIS A 315 9.53 -1.72 21.67
C HIS A 315 9.77 -0.95 20.38
N ALA A 316 8.96 0.07 20.16
CA ALA A 316 9.08 0.97 19.02
C ALA A 316 9.56 2.35 19.50
N GLU A 317 10.62 2.84 18.90
CA GLU A 317 11.25 4.11 19.26
C GLU A 317 11.74 4.83 18.00
N ASP A 318 11.31 6.07 17.82
CA ASP A 318 11.66 6.94 16.68
C ASP A 318 11.56 6.24 15.30
N ASP A 319 12.69 5.74 14.80
CA ASP A 319 12.82 5.12 13.48
C ASP A 319 13.20 3.63 13.56
N MET A 320 12.89 2.99 14.68
CA MET A 320 13.29 1.60 14.93
C MET A 320 12.27 0.85 15.77
N ILE A 321 12.09 -0.44 15.45
CA ILE A 321 11.36 -1.40 16.27
C ILE A 321 12.33 -2.49 16.68
N LYS A 322 12.40 -2.77 18.00
CA LYS A 322 13.15 -3.87 18.59
C LYS A 322 12.20 -4.92 19.14
N ILE A 323 12.49 -6.17 18.86
CA ILE A 323 11.67 -7.31 19.27
C ILE A 323 12.59 -8.35 19.91
N GLU A 324 12.30 -8.76 21.14
CA GLU A 324 12.90 -9.95 21.75
C GLU A 324 11.93 -11.11 21.56
N GLY A 325 12.35 -12.11 20.79
CA GLY A 325 11.51 -13.25 20.52
C GLY A 325 11.24 -14.07 21.79
N SER A 326 10.01 -14.54 21.92
CA SER A 326 9.54 -15.19 23.16
C SER A 326 9.13 -16.64 22.97
N ARG A 327 8.85 -17.10 21.75
CA ARG A 327 8.27 -18.42 21.43
C ARG A 327 6.97 -18.80 22.19
N GLU A 328 6.57 -18.02 23.20
CA GLU A 328 5.42 -18.31 24.06
C GLU A 328 4.48 -17.09 24.16
N LEU A 329 3.75 -16.83 23.07
CA LEU A 329 2.66 -15.88 23.14
C LEU A 329 1.37 -16.56 23.64
N VAL A 330 0.50 -15.76 24.27
CA VAL A 330 -0.79 -16.22 24.81
C VAL A 330 -1.92 -15.50 24.11
N GLY A 331 -2.98 -16.23 23.78
CA GLY A 331 -4.17 -15.69 23.17
C GLY A 331 -4.76 -14.55 24.00
N SER A 332 -5.23 -13.51 23.33
CA SER A 332 -5.69 -12.27 23.95
C SER A 332 -6.81 -11.60 23.15
N ALA A 333 -7.52 -10.64 23.77
CA ALA A 333 -8.43 -9.76 23.08
C ALA A 333 -7.64 -8.62 22.41
N LEU A 334 -7.64 -8.60 21.10
CA LEU A 334 -6.87 -7.70 20.24
C LEU A 334 -7.80 -6.77 19.45
N ASP A 335 -7.30 -5.62 19.07
CA ASP A 335 -8.02 -4.66 18.23
C ASP A 335 -7.21 -4.38 16.95
N SER A 336 -7.85 -4.43 15.80
CA SER A 336 -7.24 -4.06 14.54
C SER A 336 -7.02 -2.55 14.40
N HIS A 337 -7.66 -1.74 15.23
CA HIS A 337 -7.72 -0.28 15.09
C HIS A 337 -8.22 0.16 13.72
N ASP A 338 -9.10 -0.65 13.08
CA ASP A 338 -9.57 -0.53 11.69
C ASP A 338 -8.42 -0.48 10.65
N ASP A 339 -7.27 -1.04 10.98
CA ASP A 339 -6.13 -1.20 10.08
C ASP A 339 -6.02 -2.66 9.65
N HIS A 340 -6.21 -2.90 8.35
CA HIS A 340 -6.19 -4.23 7.76
C HIS A 340 -4.88 -4.99 8.03
N ARG A 341 -3.73 -4.29 8.10
CA ARG A 341 -2.44 -4.93 8.35
C ARG A 341 -2.25 -5.28 9.82
N VAL A 342 -2.79 -4.47 10.73
CA VAL A 342 -2.85 -4.82 12.16
C VAL A 342 -3.75 -6.03 12.36
N ALA A 343 -4.94 -6.06 11.73
CA ALA A 343 -5.84 -7.22 11.78
C ALA A 343 -5.14 -8.51 11.33
N MET A 344 -4.47 -8.48 10.17
CA MET A 344 -3.78 -9.64 9.60
C MET A 344 -2.56 -10.07 10.42
N ALA A 345 -1.79 -9.13 10.97
CA ALA A 345 -0.65 -9.42 11.84
C ALA A 345 -1.09 -10.04 13.17
N CYS A 346 -2.13 -9.49 13.81
CA CYS A 346 -2.74 -10.07 15.01
C CYS A 346 -3.25 -11.49 14.74
N ALA A 347 -3.89 -11.73 13.60
CA ALA A 347 -4.35 -13.07 13.24
C ALA A 347 -3.18 -14.04 13.07
N ALA A 348 -2.13 -13.64 12.32
CA ALA A 348 -0.94 -14.49 12.16
C ALA A 348 -0.22 -14.77 13.49
N ALA A 349 -0.14 -13.79 14.40
CA ALA A 349 0.41 -13.98 15.75
C ALA A 349 -0.46 -14.94 16.58
N SER A 350 -1.78 -14.82 16.49
CA SER A 350 -2.71 -15.68 17.22
C SER A 350 -2.59 -17.16 16.86
N LEU A 351 -2.20 -17.47 15.62
CA LEU A 351 -2.02 -18.86 15.18
C LEU A 351 -0.89 -19.58 15.91
N GLY A 352 0.20 -18.86 16.24
CA GLY A 352 1.33 -19.42 17.00
C GLY A 352 1.17 -19.30 18.52
N ALA A 353 0.15 -18.60 19.00
CA ALA A 353 -0.06 -18.37 20.44
C ALA A 353 -0.80 -19.54 21.10
N ARG A 354 -0.61 -19.69 22.41
CA ARG A 354 -1.35 -20.68 23.21
C ARG A 354 -2.69 -20.12 23.66
N GLY A 355 -3.78 -20.82 23.38
CA GLY A 355 -5.15 -20.42 23.72
C GLY A 355 -5.82 -19.64 22.60
N GLU A 356 -7.01 -19.11 22.89
CA GLU A 356 -7.85 -18.41 21.91
C GLU A 356 -7.54 -16.91 21.91
N SER A 357 -7.66 -16.28 20.73
CA SER A 357 -7.61 -14.82 20.58
C SER A 357 -8.91 -14.32 19.96
N ILE A 358 -9.32 -13.13 20.36
CA ILE A 358 -10.43 -12.39 19.75
C ILE A 358 -9.84 -11.17 19.06
N ILE A 359 -10.20 -10.93 17.80
CA ILE A 359 -9.73 -9.78 17.04
C ILE A 359 -10.93 -8.89 16.71
N HIS A 360 -11.03 -7.76 17.38
CA HIS A 360 -12.06 -6.76 17.13
C HIS A 360 -11.78 -5.98 15.85
N ASN A 361 -12.85 -5.54 15.16
CA ASN A 361 -12.80 -4.78 13.91
C ASN A 361 -12.04 -5.53 12.80
N SER A 362 -12.13 -6.86 12.78
CA SER A 362 -11.39 -7.70 11.84
C SER A 362 -11.83 -7.53 10.38
N GLU A 363 -13.02 -6.98 10.12
CA GLU A 363 -13.55 -6.62 8.81
C GLU A 363 -12.69 -5.59 8.06
N ALA A 364 -11.80 -4.87 8.76
CA ALA A 364 -10.81 -3.98 8.17
C ALA A 364 -9.99 -4.64 7.05
N VAL A 365 -9.85 -5.97 7.03
CA VAL A 365 -9.17 -6.71 5.94
C VAL A 365 -9.84 -6.52 4.58
N SER A 366 -11.12 -6.12 4.52
CA SER A 366 -11.87 -5.83 3.29
C SER A 366 -11.19 -4.76 2.43
N LYS A 367 -10.41 -3.90 3.06
CA LYS A 367 -9.68 -2.82 2.42
C LYS A 367 -8.69 -3.30 1.36
N SER A 368 -7.95 -4.38 1.63
CA SER A 368 -6.89 -4.88 0.76
C SER A 368 -6.85 -6.39 0.56
N TYR A 369 -7.39 -7.18 1.50
CA TYR A 369 -7.44 -8.65 1.41
C TYR A 369 -8.78 -9.21 1.93
N PRO A 370 -9.89 -8.98 1.22
CA PRO A 370 -11.23 -9.35 1.68
C PRO A 370 -11.41 -10.85 2.00
N LYS A 371 -10.57 -11.71 1.43
CA LYS A 371 -10.64 -13.16 1.62
C LYS A 371 -9.66 -13.71 2.64
N PHE A 372 -8.95 -12.87 3.36
CA PHE A 372 -7.87 -13.29 4.25
C PHE A 372 -8.30 -14.39 5.24
N PHE A 373 -9.36 -14.17 6.00
CA PHE A 373 -9.85 -15.16 6.95
C PHE A 373 -10.42 -16.42 6.27
N GLN A 374 -11.04 -16.26 5.08
CA GLN A 374 -11.49 -17.41 4.29
C GLN A 374 -10.31 -18.26 3.81
N ASP A 375 -9.21 -17.64 3.41
CA ASP A 375 -8.03 -18.35 2.96
C ASP A 375 -7.31 -19.01 4.14
N LEU A 376 -7.25 -18.40 5.33
CA LEU A 376 -6.79 -19.06 6.56
C LEU A 376 -7.65 -20.27 6.91
N ALA A 377 -8.98 -20.18 6.83
CA ALA A 377 -9.88 -21.30 7.07
C ALA A 377 -9.64 -22.46 6.08
N ARG A 378 -9.37 -22.15 4.80
CA ARG A 378 -8.99 -23.16 3.78
C ARG A 378 -7.68 -23.85 4.08
N LEU A 379 -6.76 -23.17 4.75
CA LEU A 379 -5.50 -23.74 5.23
C LEU A 379 -5.66 -24.57 6.51
N GLY A 380 -6.87 -24.70 7.03
CA GLY A 380 -7.18 -25.54 8.20
C GLY A 380 -7.25 -24.80 9.52
N VAL A 381 -7.14 -23.47 9.50
CA VAL A 381 -7.29 -22.66 10.72
C VAL A 381 -8.74 -22.71 11.22
N GLN A 382 -8.90 -23.03 12.49
CA GLN A 382 -10.19 -22.95 13.17
C GLN A 382 -10.47 -21.51 13.57
N LEU A 383 -11.47 -20.90 12.96
CA LEU A 383 -11.91 -19.55 13.25
C LEU A 383 -13.43 -19.41 13.12
N SER A 384 -14.01 -18.51 13.90
CA SER A 384 -15.39 -18.06 13.77
C SER A 384 -15.41 -16.55 13.54
N VAL A 385 -16.39 -16.10 12.78
CA VAL A 385 -16.66 -14.67 12.56
C VAL A 385 -18.05 -14.39 13.11
N GLU A 386 -18.14 -13.52 14.10
CA GLU A 386 -19.40 -13.09 14.73
C GLU A 386 -19.91 -11.79 14.09
#